data_8641421f13ff3e71672027a0afcfd7c4
#
_entry.id   8641421f13ff3e71672027a0afcfd7c4
#
_cell.length_a   1.000
_cell.length_b   1.000
_cell.length_c   1.000
_cell.angle_alpha   90.00
_cell.angle_beta   90.00
_cell.angle_gamma   90.00
#
_symmetry.space_group_name_H-M   'P 1'
#
loop_
_entity.id
_entity.type
_entity.pdbx_description
1 polymer ?
#
loop_
_entity_poly.entity_id
_entity_poly.type
_entity_poly.pdbx_seq_one_letter_code
_entity_poly.pdbx_strand_id
1 'polypeptide(L)'
;MAIQRRFGWHPAEVQDRLWNTLRENWYLGFTSFGGPPTHFKIFRDKFTTKLKWVDEQMYQELFSVCQAFSGPGSTKMHYCINLLHDGTLSALFGFLLWSLPGALGMFGLSIGVSNIGETLPRPAYAVLSGLNAATVGIVALAAVQLSEKAITDKLTRIIVFLGASAGMLYNALWYFPLLMLLAGIMSVVFDFRWLHGPVKAV
;
A
#
# COMPACT_ATOMS: atom_id res chain seq x y z
N MET A 1 14.89 -26.36 -5.84
CA MET A 1 14.83 -26.91 -7.22
C MET A 1 13.52 -26.61 -7.97
N ALA A 2 12.48 -26.08 -7.33
CA ALA A 2 11.19 -25.71 -7.97
C ALA A 2 11.17 -24.34 -8.65
N ILE A 3 12.03 -23.41 -8.25
CA ILE A 3 12.04 -22.02 -8.75
C ILE A 3 12.60 -21.90 -10.17
N GLN A 4 13.55 -22.77 -10.55
CA GLN A 4 14.19 -22.70 -11.88
C GLN A 4 13.31 -23.10 -13.06
N ARG A 5 12.23 -23.88 -12.85
CA ARG A 5 11.30 -24.27 -13.94
C ARG A 5 10.32 -23.16 -14.35
N ARG A 6 10.22 -22.07 -13.59
CA ARG A 6 9.21 -21.03 -13.82
C ARG A 6 9.61 -19.91 -14.78
N PHE A 7 10.85 -19.90 -15.26
CA PHE A 7 11.35 -18.89 -16.21
C PHE A 7 11.46 -19.38 -17.67
N GLY A 8 10.95 -20.57 -17.99
CA GLY A 8 10.96 -21.11 -19.35
C GLY A 8 9.89 -20.42 -20.23
N TRP A 9 10.33 -19.89 -21.37
CA TRP A 9 9.48 -19.23 -22.37
C TRP A 9 8.85 -20.27 -23.31
N HIS A 10 7.97 -21.15 -22.82
CA HIS A 10 7.14 -21.99 -23.68
C HIS A 10 5.82 -21.27 -23.95
N PRO A 11 5.47 -20.95 -25.22
CA PRO A 11 4.29 -20.14 -25.55
C PRO A 11 2.97 -20.64 -24.94
N ALA A 12 2.76 -21.94 -24.93
CA ALA A 12 1.56 -22.55 -24.33
C ALA A 12 1.49 -22.33 -22.82
N GLU A 13 2.59 -22.50 -22.10
CA GLU A 13 2.65 -22.24 -20.65
C GLU A 13 2.46 -20.76 -20.31
N VAL A 14 2.94 -19.85 -21.16
CA VAL A 14 2.76 -18.41 -20.98
C VAL A 14 1.29 -18.03 -21.12
N GLN A 15 0.59 -18.58 -22.11
CA GLN A 15 -0.83 -18.34 -22.32
C GLN A 15 -1.66 -18.83 -21.13
N ASP A 16 -1.39 -20.01 -20.62
CA ASP A 16 -2.08 -20.57 -19.45
C ASP A 16 -1.85 -19.72 -18.19
N ARG A 17 -0.63 -19.25 -17.98
CA ARG A 17 -0.28 -18.36 -16.86
C ARG A 17 -0.99 -17.01 -16.96
N LEU A 18 -1.01 -16.39 -18.15
CA LEU A 18 -1.72 -15.13 -18.37
C LEU A 18 -3.23 -15.30 -18.19
N TRP A 19 -3.80 -16.42 -18.67
CA TRP A 19 -5.21 -16.73 -18.48
C TRP A 19 -5.55 -16.92 -17.01
N ASN A 20 -4.71 -17.61 -16.26
CA ASN A 20 -4.86 -17.77 -14.82
C ASN A 20 -4.80 -16.40 -14.10
N THR A 21 -3.81 -15.57 -14.45
CA THR A 21 -3.69 -14.22 -13.92
C THR A 21 -4.92 -13.39 -14.23
N LEU A 22 -5.42 -13.41 -15.48
CA LEU A 22 -6.64 -12.71 -15.87
C LEU A 22 -7.82 -13.15 -15.02
N ARG A 23 -8.09 -14.45 -14.98
CA ARG A 23 -9.23 -15.04 -14.28
C ARG A 23 -9.26 -14.66 -12.81
N GLU A 24 -8.09 -14.66 -12.17
CA GLU A 24 -8.00 -14.44 -10.74
C GLU A 24 -7.87 -12.95 -10.37
N ASN A 25 -7.40 -12.08 -11.27
CA ASN A 25 -7.09 -10.70 -10.90
C ASN A 25 -8.02 -9.64 -11.53
N TRP A 26 -8.77 -9.94 -12.60
CA TRP A 26 -9.53 -8.95 -13.38
C TRP A 26 -10.48 -8.09 -12.54
N TYR A 27 -11.12 -8.67 -11.54
CA TYR A 27 -12.11 -7.96 -10.74
C TYR A 27 -11.50 -7.20 -9.55
N LEU A 28 -10.27 -7.52 -9.15
CA LEU A 28 -9.65 -6.91 -7.97
C LEU A 28 -9.50 -5.40 -8.10
N GLY A 29 -9.16 -4.90 -9.28
CA GLY A 29 -9.07 -3.46 -9.54
C GLY A 29 -10.41 -2.73 -9.42
N PHE A 30 -11.52 -3.43 -9.56
CA PHE A 30 -12.87 -2.86 -9.44
C PHE A 30 -13.48 -3.01 -8.05
N THR A 31 -13.06 -4.00 -7.27
CA THR A 31 -13.74 -4.36 -6.02
C THR A 31 -12.92 -4.08 -4.76
N SER A 32 -11.62 -3.81 -4.90
CA SER A 32 -10.74 -3.60 -3.75
C SER A 32 -10.77 -2.16 -3.27
N PHE A 33 -11.87 -1.75 -2.63
CA PHE A 33 -11.98 -0.46 -1.98
C PHE A 33 -11.58 -0.53 -0.51
N GLY A 34 -11.08 0.57 0.07
CA GLY A 34 -10.78 0.69 1.50
C GLY A 34 -9.29 0.90 1.83
N GLY A 35 -8.45 1.10 0.82
CA GLY A 35 -7.03 1.44 0.98
C GLY A 35 -6.12 0.27 1.38
N PRO A 36 -4.83 0.55 1.67
CA PRO A 36 -3.81 -0.48 1.84
C PRO A 36 -4.14 -1.57 2.89
N PRO A 37 -4.68 -1.27 4.07
CA PRO A 37 -5.02 -2.31 5.04
C PRO A 37 -6.03 -3.34 4.50
N THR A 38 -7.05 -2.86 3.78
CA THR A 38 -8.06 -3.72 3.16
C THR A 38 -7.47 -4.53 2.02
N HIS A 39 -6.61 -3.91 1.19
CA HIS A 39 -5.92 -4.59 0.09
C HIS A 39 -5.08 -5.76 0.59
N PHE A 40 -4.27 -5.56 1.63
CA PHE A 40 -3.47 -6.62 2.22
C PHE A 40 -4.33 -7.76 2.77
N LYS A 41 -5.45 -7.43 3.43
CA LYS A 41 -6.39 -8.45 3.89
C LYS A 41 -6.96 -9.26 2.72
N ILE A 42 -7.43 -8.60 1.66
CA ILE A 42 -7.96 -9.25 0.45
C ILE A 42 -6.91 -10.17 -0.18
N PHE A 43 -5.66 -9.71 -0.30
CA PHE A 43 -4.57 -10.51 -0.89
C PHE A 43 -4.24 -11.72 -0.03
N ARG A 44 -4.17 -11.58 1.29
CA ARG A 44 -3.96 -12.70 2.21
C ARG A 44 -5.07 -13.72 2.09
N ASP A 45 -6.32 -13.29 2.20
CA ASP A 45 -7.48 -14.17 2.14
C ASP A 45 -7.56 -14.91 0.78
N LYS A 46 -7.23 -14.21 -0.32
CA LYS A 46 -7.29 -14.78 -1.65
C LYS A 46 -6.08 -15.64 -1.98
N PHE A 47 -4.89 -15.10 -1.91
CA PHE A 47 -3.69 -15.74 -2.45
C PHE A 47 -3.00 -16.68 -1.46
N THR A 48 -3.19 -16.49 -0.16
CA THR A 48 -2.61 -17.38 0.86
C THR A 48 -3.63 -18.41 1.31
N THR A 49 -4.85 -17.99 1.69
CA THR A 49 -5.84 -18.90 2.27
C THR A 49 -6.58 -19.72 1.21
N LYS A 50 -7.12 -19.06 0.16
CA LYS A 50 -7.96 -19.72 -0.85
C LYS A 50 -7.14 -20.41 -1.96
N LEU A 51 -6.29 -19.64 -2.64
CA LEU A 51 -5.54 -20.12 -3.81
C LEU A 51 -4.22 -20.80 -3.45
N LYS A 52 -3.68 -20.56 -2.26
CA LYS A 52 -2.40 -21.10 -1.78
C LYS A 52 -1.23 -20.86 -2.76
N TRP A 53 -1.23 -19.69 -3.40
CA TRP A 53 -0.15 -19.27 -4.30
C TRP A 53 1.14 -18.97 -3.55
N VAL A 54 1.00 -18.39 -2.35
CA VAL A 54 2.08 -18.11 -1.40
C VAL A 54 1.67 -18.63 -0.02
N ASP A 55 2.64 -19.12 0.74
CA ASP A 55 2.41 -19.50 2.13
C ASP A 55 2.39 -18.28 3.06
N GLU A 56 1.98 -18.47 4.30
CA GLU A 56 1.84 -17.38 5.27
C GLU A 56 3.21 -16.73 5.59
N GLN A 57 4.27 -17.50 5.65
CA GLN A 57 5.61 -16.98 5.93
C GLN A 57 6.08 -16.09 4.76
N MET A 58 6.00 -16.58 3.52
CA MET A 58 6.34 -15.82 2.31
C MET A 58 5.49 -14.55 2.19
N TYR A 59 4.20 -14.64 2.55
CA TYR A 59 3.32 -13.47 2.56
C TYR A 59 3.82 -12.39 3.51
N GLN A 60 4.23 -12.74 4.74
CA GLN A 60 4.75 -11.80 5.73
C GLN A 60 6.09 -11.19 5.31
N GLU A 61 6.96 -11.99 4.70
CA GLU A 61 8.24 -11.52 4.16
C GLU A 61 8.00 -10.49 3.04
N LEU A 62 7.13 -10.80 2.07
CA LEU A 62 6.75 -9.87 1.00
C LEU A 62 6.10 -8.59 1.56
N PHE A 63 5.23 -8.72 2.55
CA PHE A 63 4.61 -7.58 3.20
C PHE A 63 5.65 -6.64 3.80
N SER A 64 6.61 -7.18 4.54
CA SER A 64 7.69 -6.42 5.17
C SER A 64 8.56 -5.70 4.13
N VAL A 65 8.96 -6.40 3.07
CA VAL A 65 9.73 -5.82 1.96
C VAL A 65 8.94 -4.72 1.25
N CYS A 66 7.67 -4.96 0.93
CA CYS A 66 6.82 -3.97 0.26
C CYS A 66 6.58 -2.72 1.09
N GLN A 67 6.59 -2.83 2.42
CA GLN A 67 6.45 -1.68 3.32
C GLN A 67 7.78 -0.93 3.51
N ALA A 68 8.92 -1.61 3.46
CA ALA A 68 10.24 -0.98 3.59
C ALA A 68 10.59 -0.05 2.42
N PHE A 69 10.13 -0.36 1.22
CA PHE A 69 10.38 0.48 0.04
C PHE A 69 9.31 1.56 -0.12
N SER A 70 9.73 2.74 -0.59
CA SER A 70 8.83 3.85 -0.92
C SER A 70 7.85 3.49 -2.05
N GLY A 71 6.66 4.09 -2.05
CA GLY A 71 5.62 3.90 -3.07
C GLY A 71 4.45 3.00 -2.61
N PRO A 72 3.50 2.69 -3.51
CA PRO A 72 2.24 2.03 -3.18
C PRO A 72 2.46 0.56 -2.76
N GLY A 73 2.48 0.31 -1.45
CA GLY A 73 2.77 -1.00 -0.86
C GLY A 73 1.86 -2.12 -1.38
N SER A 74 0.55 -1.88 -1.48
CA SER A 74 -0.41 -2.87 -1.98
C SER A 74 -0.20 -3.23 -3.45
N THR A 75 0.11 -2.26 -4.30
CA THR A 75 0.40 -2.51 -5.72
C THR A 75 1.67 -3.35 -5.89
N LYS A 76 2.72 -3.01 -5.12
CA LYS A 76 3.96 -3.81 -5.10
C LYS A 76 3.70 -5.23 -4.62
N MET A 77 2.93 -5.39 -3.56
CA MET A 77 2.58 -6.69 -3.01
C MET A 77 1.83 -7.56 -4.04
N HIS A 78 0.84 -6.98 -4.70
CA HIS A 78 0.09 -7.65 -5.77
C HIS A 78 1.02 -8.08 -6.92
N TYR A 79 1.90 -7.18 -7.36
CA TYR A 79 2.92 -7.48 -8.38
C TYR A 79 3.83 -8.65 -7.96
N CYS A 80 4.37 -8.60 -6.73
CA CYS A 80 5.27 -9.63 -6.22
C CYS A 80 4.59 -11.00 -6.09
N ILE A 81 3.34 -11.07 -5.65
CA ILE A 81 2.58 -12.32 -5.57
C ILE A 81 2.44 -12.96 -6.95
N ASN A 82 2.02 -12.18 -7.96
CA ASN A 82 1.90 -12.67 -9.34
C ASN A 82 3.26 -13.05 -9.94
N LEU A 83 4.34 -12.31 -9.60
CA LEU A 83 5.71 -12.59 -10.03
C LEU A 83 6.19 -13.94 -9.53
N LEU A 84 5.96 -14.24 -8.26
CA LEU A 84 6.36 -15.50 -7.65
C LEU A 84 5.56 -16.70 -8.18
N HIS A 85 4.29 -16.48 -8.49
CA HIS A 85 3.41 -17.55 -8.93
C HIS A 85 3.54 -17.84 -10.43
N ASP A 86 3.36 -16.86 -11.29
CA ASP A 86 3.22 -17.01 -12.74
C ASP A 86 4.34 -16.35 -13.56
N GLY A 87 5.27 -15.63 -12.91
CA GLY A 87 6.44 -15.03 -13.56
C GLY A 87 6.22 -13.56 -13.99
N THR A 88 7.23 -12.98 -14.64
CA THR A 88 7.33 -11.52 -14.90
C THR A 88 6.20 -10.99 -15.78
N LEU A 89 5.84 -11.71 -16.87
CA LEU A 89 4.75 -11.25 -17.77
C LEU A 89 3.41 -11.23 -17.04
N SER A 90 3.11 -12.26 -16.27
CA SER A 90 1.90 -12.32 -15.45
C SER A 90 1.87 -11.25 -14.38
N ALA A 91 3.01 -10.93 -13.78
CA ALA A 91 3.13 -9.82 -12.83
C ALA A 91 2.82 -8.46 -13.46
N LEU A 92 3.36 -8.18 -14.64
CA LEU A 92 3.07 -6.96 -15.40
C LEU A 92 1.60 -6.89 -15.81
N PHE A 93 1.06 -8.00 -16.28
CA PHE A 93 -0.35 -8.10 -16.67
C PHE A 93 -1.27 -7.92 -15.46
N GLY A 94 -0.98 -8.57 -14.35
CA GLY A 94 -1.69 -8.39 -13.09
C GLY A 94 -1.63 -6.94 -12.58
N PHE A 95 -0.47 -6.30 -12.69
CA PHE A 95 -0.33 -4.87 -12.38
C PHE A 95 -1.25 -3.98 -13.23
N LEU A 96 -1.35 -4.27 -14.53
CA LEU A 96 -2.27 -3.53 -15.40
C LEU A 96 -3.73 -3.76 -15.01
N LEU A 97 -4.13 -5.01 -14.77
CA LEU A 97 -5.48 -5.35 -14.32
C LEU A 97 -5.86 -4.66 -12.99
N TRP A 98 -4.89 -4.52 -12.10
CA TRP A 98 -5.06 -3.83 -10.82
C TRP A 98 -5.20 -2.31 -10.98
N SER A 99 -4.37 -1.71 -11.83
CA SER A 99 -4.21 -0.25 -11.91
C SER A 99 -5.14 0.42 -12.93
N LEU A 100 -5.46 -0.26 -14.05
CA LEU A 100 -6.24 0.30 -15.15
C LEU A 100 -7.64 0.77 -14.73
N PRO A 101 -8.43 0.02 -13.94
CA PRO A 101 -9.77 0.48 -13.58
C PRO A 101 -9.76 1.82 -12.87
N GLY A 102 -8.84 2.00 -11.92
CA GLY A 102 -8.68 3.26 -11.21
C GLY A 102 -8.17 4.38 -12.12
N ALA A 103 -7.18 4.10 -12.96
CA ALA A 103 -6.63 5.08 -13.91
C ALA A 103 -7.68 5.54 -14.93
N LEU A 104 -8.44 4.62 -15.50
CA LEU A 104 -9.52 4.94 -16.46
C LEU A 104 -10.65 5.71 -15.78
N GLY A 105 -11.01 5.36 -14.55
CA GLY A 105 -12.00 6.08 -13.77
C GLY A 105 -11.59 7.53 -13.52
N MET A 106 -10.35 7.75 -13.08
CA MET A 106 -9.82 9.09 -12.84
C MET A 106 -9.63 9.89 -14.13
N PHE A 107 -9.21 9.24 -15.21
CA PHE A 107 -9.10 9.88 -16.52
C PHE A 107 -10.48 10.29 -17.05
N GLY A 108 -11.47 9.41 -16.99
CA GLY A 108 -12.86 9.74 -17.37
C GLY A 108 -13.45 10.88 -16.55
N LEU A 109 -13.19 10.89 -15.24
CA LEU A 109 -13.59 12.00 -14.37
C LEU A 109 -12.91 13.31 -14.77
N SER A 110 -11.62 13.27 -15.09
CA SER A 110 -10.86 14.45 -15.56
C SER A 110 -11.44 15.03 -16.83
N ILE A 111 -11.75 14.19 -17.84
CA ILE A 111 -12.41 14.64 -19.07
C ILE A 111 -13.80 15.21 -18.77
N GLY A 112 -14.56 14.54 -17.91
CA GLY A 112 -15.89 15.02 -17.51
C GLY A 112 -15.83 16.41 -16.88
N VAL A 113 -14.86 16.64 -16.00
CA VAL A 113 -14.69 17.95 -15.35
C VAL A 113 -14.15 19.01 -16.32
N SER A 114 -13.23 18.67 -17.23
CA SER A 114 -12.63 19.62 -18.18
C SER A 114 -13.64 20.14 -19.21
N ASN A 115 -14.69 19.38 -19.53
CA ASN A 115 -15.76 19.78 -20.43
C ASN A 115 -16.89 20.58 -19.76
N ILE A 116 -16.83 20.75 -18.45
CA ILE A 116 -17.76 21.59 -17.70
C ILE A 116 -17.21 23.02 -17.75
N GLY A 117 -17.96 23.97 -18.30
CA GLY A 117 -17.59 25.39 -18.35
C GLY A 117 -17.29 26.00 -16.97
N GLU A 118 -17.12 27.31 -16.89
CA GLU A 118 -16.67 28.04 -15.69
C GLU A 118 -17.45 27.74 -14.38
N THR A 119 -18.66 27.17 -14.47
CA THR A 119 -19.46 26.79 -13.30
C THR A 119 -19.82 25.32 -13.33
N LEU A 120 -19.34 24.56 -12.35
CA LEU A 120 -19.74 23.17 -12.16
C LEU A 120 -21.25 23.04 -11.95
N PRO A 121 -21.95 22.14 -12.68
CA PRO A 121 -23.35 21.81 -12.38
C PRO A 121 -23.49 21.37 -10.91
N ARG A 122 -24.54 21.83 -10.24
CA ARG A 122 -24.79 21.48 -8.82
C ARG A 122 -24.67 20.01 -8.48
N PRO A 123 -25.16 19.04 -9.30
CA PRO A 123 -25.00 17.62 -9.02
C PRO A 123 -23.51 17.16 -9.06
N ALA A 124 -22.74 17.67 -10.03
CA ALA A 124 -21.32 17.32 -10.13
C ALA A 124 -20.52 17.85 -8.93
N TYR A 125 -20.79 19.08 -8.52
CA TYR A 125 -20.22 19.67 -7.31
C TYR A 125 -20.56 18.86 -6.06
N ALA A 126 -21.81 18.42 -5.91
CA ALA A 126 -22.24 17.63 -4.76
C ALA A 126 -21.50 16.27 -4.69
N VAL A 127 -21.34 15.58 -5.84
CA VAL A 127 -20.60 14.33 -5.91
C VAL A 127 -19.11 14.53 -5.56
N LEU A 128 -18.45 15.52 -6.14
CA LEU A 128 -17.05 15.82 -5.85
C LEU A 128 -16.83 16.23 -4.39
N SER A 129 -17.74 17.03 -3.82
CA SER A 129 -17.71 17.40 -2.41
C SER A 129 -17.87 16.18 -1.50
N GLY A 130 -18.80 15.29 -1.84
CA GLY A 130 -18.99 14.02 -1.12
C GLY A 130 -17.76 13.10 -1.18
N LEU A 131 -17.11 12.98 -2.35
CA LEU A 131 -15.88 12.22 -2.52
C LEU A 131 -14.72 12.81 -1.70
N ASN A 132 -14.59 14.14 -1.68
CA ASN A 132 -13.57 14.81 -0.86
C ASN A 132 -13.81 14.56 0.63
N ALA A 133 -15.05 14.68 1.09
CA ALA A 133 -15.40 14.39 2.48
C ALA A 133 -15.12 12.92 2.86
N ALA A 134 -15.47 11.98 1.97
CA ALA A 134 -15.16 10.56 2.15
C ALA A 134 -13.63 10.32 2.22
N THR A 135 -12.85 10.99 1.37
CA THR A 135 -11.38 10.89 1.38
C THR A 135 -10.81 11.36 2.71
N VAL A 136 -11.28 12.48 3.25
CA VAL A 136 -10.86 12.96 4.57
C VAL A 136 -11.19 11.93 5.66
N GLY A 137 -12.37 11.34 5.61
CA GLY A 137 -12.79 10.28 6.55
C GLY A 137 -11.89 9.04 6.47
N ILE A 138 -11.54 8.60 5.25
CA ILE A 138 -10.64 7.45 5.04
C ILE A 138 -9.22 7.75 5.55
N VAL A 139 -8.71 8.96 5.30
CA VAL A 139 -7.38 9.38 5.79
C VAL A 139 -7.37 9.43 7.32
N ALA A 140 -8.40 10.00 7.94
CA ALA A 140 -8.53 10.04 9.39
C ALA A 140 -8.61 8.63 10.00
N LEU A 141 -9.42 7.74 9.41
CA LEU A 141 -9.51 6.35 9.85
C LEU A 141 -8.16 5.62 9.73
N ALA A 142 -7.45 5.82 8.61
CA ALA A 142 -6.13 5.24 8.39
C ALA A 142 -5.11 5.76 9.43
N ALA A 143 -5.14 7.05 9.76
CA ALA A 143 -4.28 7.63 10.79
C ALA A 143 -4.54 7.00 12.17
N VAL A 144 -5.81 6.80 12.55
CA VAL A 144 -6.16 6.11 13.81
C VAL A 144 -5.68 4.68 13.79
N GLN A 145 -5.98 3.90 12.76
CA GLN A 145 -5.59 2.49 12.67
C GLN A 145 -4.07 2.29 12.65
N LEU A 146 -3.34 3.18 11.98
CA LEU A 146 -1.87 3.13 11.98
C LEU A 146 -1.30 3.54 13.33
N SER A 147 -1.85 4.56 13.97
CA SER A 147 -1.40 4.99 15.30
C SER A 147 -1.65 3.93 16.37
N GLU A 148 -2.78 3.24 16.34
CA GLU A 148 -3.07 2.12 17.25
C GLU A 148 -2.06 0.97 17.12
N LYS A 149 -1.59 0.70 15.89
CA LYS A 149 -0.57 -0.33 15.64
C LYS A 149 0.85 0.13 15.97
N ALA A 150 1.16 1.40 15.73
CA ALA A 150 2.50 1.96 15.92
C ALA A 150 2.79 2.36 17.36
N ILE A 151 1.77 2.79 18.12
CA ILE A 151 1.92 3.25 19.50
C ILE A 151 1.83 2.05 20.44
N THR A 152 2.97 1.42 20.69
CA THR A 152 3.06 0.27 21.61
C THR A 152 3.56 0.67 23.00
N ASP A 153 4.30 1.77 23.09
CA ASP A 153 4.92 2.25 24.33
C ASP A 153 4.85 3.78 24.48
N LYS A 154 5.34 4.30 25.61
CA LYS A 154 5.35 5.73 25.93
C LYS A 154 6.26 6.51 24.99
N LEU A 155 7.41 5.95 24.59
CA LEU A 155 8.35 6.59 23.68
C LEU A 155 7.73 6.78 22.30
N THR A 156 7.15 5.73 21.74
CA THR A 156 6.50 5.77 20.43
C THR A 156 5.38 6.80 20.41
N ARG A 157 4.63 6.92 21.51
CA ARG A 157 3.58 7.95 21.65
C ARG A 157 4.15 9.36 21.58
N ILE A 158 5.27 9.62 22.29
CA ILE A 158 5.94 10.92 22.27
C ILE A 158 6.48 11.22 20.87
N ILE A 159 7.12 10.25 20.21
CA ILE A 159 7.66 10.41 18.85
C ILE A 159 6.53 10.75 17.85
N VAL A 160 5.41 10.03 17.90
CA VAL A 160 4.26 10.28 17.03
C VAL A 160 3.68 11.67 17.27
N PHE A 161 3.50 12.07 18.53
CA PHE A 161 2.98 13.38 18.89
C PHE A 161 3.91 14.52 18.44
N LEU A 162 5.20 14.41 18.71
CA LEU A 162 6.20 15.42 18.30
C LEU A 162 6.36 15.47 16.79
N GLY A 163 6.39 14.30 16.11
CA GLY A 163 6.48 14.22 14.66
C GLY A 163 5.27 14.84 13.96
N ALA A 164 4.06 14.56 14.45
CA ALA A 164 2.84 15.16 13.93
C ALA A 164 2.81 16.68 14.15
N SER A 165 3.13 17.14 15.36
CA SER A 165 3.19 18.56 15.68
C SER A 165 4.23 19.32 14.86
N ALA A 166 5.43 18.76 14.73
CA ALA A 166 6.51 19.31 13.92
C ALA A 166 6.14 19.37 12.43
N GLY A 167 5.49 18.31 11.90
CA GLY A 167 5.02 18.27 10.52
C GLY A 167 3.94 19.31 10.20
N MET A 168 3.15 19.72 11.20
CA MET A 168 2.16 20.79 11.03
C MET A 168 2.77 22.20 11.07
N LEU A 169 3.92 22.37 11.75
CA LEU A 169 4.57 23.68 11.91
C LEU A 169 5.35 24.10 10.68
N TYR A 170 5.89 23.15 9.90
CA TYR A 170 6.75 23.47 8.78
C TYR A 170 6.44 22.60 7.56
N ASN A 171 6.06 23.22 6.46
CA ASN A 171 5.67 22.53 5.23
C ASN A 171 6.80 22.60 4.19
N ALA A 172 7.76 21.65 4.28
CA ALA A 172 8.79 21.48 3.27
C ALA A 172 8.99 20.00 2.96
N LEU A 173 9.18 19.65 1.68
CA LEU A 173 9.29 18.26 1.22
C LEU A 173 10.45 17.49 1.86
N TRP A 174 11.58 18.15 2.14
CA TRP A 174 12.76 17.55 2.77
C TRP A 174 12.61 17.32 4.27
N TYR A 175 11.67 18.02 4.90
CA TYR A 175 11.48 17.99 6.35
C TYR A 175 10.92 16.65 6.84
N PHE A 176 9.96 16.07 6.10
CA PHE A 176 9.38 14.78 6.44
C PHE A 176 10.40 13.62 6.44
N PRO A 177 11.25 13.46 5.41
CA PRO A 177 12.35 12.47 5.47
C PRO A 177 13.30 12.68 6.65
N LEU A 178 13.60 13.93 7.01
CA LEU A 178 14.42 14.24 8.17
C LEU A 178 13.76 13.80 9.48
N LEU A 179 12.46 14.11 9.68
CA LEU A 179 11.71 13.67 10.86
C LEU A 179 11.66 12.15 10.96
N MET A 180 11.46 11.44 9.84
CA MET A 180 11.46 9.98 9.81
C MET A 180 12.83 9.41 10.20
N LEU A 181 13.91 10.00 9.69
CA LEU A 181 15.27 9.57 10.03
C LEU A 181 15.57 9.81 11.52
N LEU A 182 15.21 10.97 12.07
CA LEU A 182 15.39 11.27 13.49
C LEU A 182 14.57 10.33 14.38
N ALA A 183 13.31 10.09 14.03
CA ALA A 183 12.46 9.14 14.75
C ALA A 183 13.01 7.72 14.70
N GLY A 184 13.53 7.29 13.54
CA GLY A 184 14.18 6.00 13.38
C GLY A 184 15.44 5.86 14.23
N ILE A 185 16.31 6.87 14.25
CA ILE A 185 17.50 6.90 15.11
C ILE A 185 17.10 6.84 16.59
N MET A 186 16.12 7.64 17.02
CA MET A 186 15.63 7.62 18.41
C MET A 186 15.10 6.23 18.79
N SER A 187 14.35 5.57 17.93
CA SER A 187 13.83 4.22 18.19
C SER A 187 14.96 3.21 18.30
N VAL A 188 15.94 3.24 17.39
CA VAL A 188 17.09 2.34 17.41
C VAL A 188 17.93 2.56 18.68
N VAL A 189 18.24 3.80 19.04
CA VAL A 189 19.01 4.16 20.23
C VAL A 189 18.31 3.70 21.50
N PHE A 190 16.97 3.81 21.55
CA PHE A 190 16.19 3.38 22.71
C PHE A 190 16.06 1.85 22.81
N ASP A 191 15.88 1.15 21.68
CA ASP A 191 15.70 -0.29 21.63
C ASP A 191 17.02 -1.05 21.81
N PHE A 192 18.14 -0.44 21.42
CA PHE A 192 19.48 -1.00 21.68
C PHE A 192 19.77 -0.95 23.19
N ARG A 193 19.78 -2.13 23.81
CA ARG A 193 20.07 -2.36 25.25
C ARG A 193 21.34 -1.71 25.79
N TRP A 194 22.17 -1.18 24.93
CA TRP A 194 23.45 -0.56 25.28
C TRP A 194 23.31 0.71 26.12
N LEU A 195 22.19 1.43 25.98
CA LEU A 195 21.91 2.66 26.73
C LEU A 195 21.02 2.44 27.97
N HIS A 196 20.56 1.21 28.23
CA HIS A 196 19.78 0.92 29.43
C HIS A 196 20.61 0.93 30.74
N GLY A 197 21.94 0.92 30.64
CA GLY A 197 22.83 1.01 31.82
C GLY A 197 22.80 2.37 32.52
N PRO A 198 22.97 3.50 31.81
CA PRO A 198 23.04 4.81 32.44
C PRO A 198 21.66 5.46 32.77
N VAL A 199 20.58 5.08 32.09
CA VAL A 199 19.25 5.72 32.28
C VAL A 199 18.47 5.16 33.47
N LYS A 200 18.82 3.99 33.98
CA LYS A 200 18.23 3.44 35.23
C LYS A 200 18.91 3.98 36.52
N ALA A 201 19.89 4.83 36.37
CA ALA A 201 20.64 5.43 37.51
C ALA A 201 20.19 6.89 37.80
N VAL A 202 19.14 7.40 37.14
CA VAL A 202 18.45 8.63 37.43
C VAL A 202 16.98 8.33 37.65
#